data_6edc23334aba5b95cfd63bbb46409f50
#
_entry.id   6edc23334aba5b95cfd63bbb46409f50
#
_cell.length_a   1.000
_cell.length_b   1.000
_cell.length_c   1.000
_cell.angle_alpha   90.00
_cell.angle_beta   90.00
_cell.angle_gamma   90.00
#
_symmetry.space_group_name_H-M   'P 1'
#
loop_
_entity.id
_entity.type
_entity.pdbx_description
1 polymer ?
#
loop_
_entity_poly.entity_id
_entity_poly.type
_entity_poly.pdbx_seq_one_letter_code
_entity_poly.pdbx_strand_id
1 'polypeptide(L)'
;MSDREQIEELYRTYWQCMIRKDVAGMDRLMADDYELRHMTGLTQPKQAFFRSVTSGELNYYSAKHDEIIVTVSGDTAEMTGRSKVEAAVYGGGKNTWRLQGDFTLRKEDGVWKS
;
A
#
# COMPACT_ATOMS: atom_id res chain seq x y z
N MET A 1 -7.90 -3.83 -19.54
CA MET A 1 -7.62 -4.53 -18.26
C MET A 1 -8.94 -4.73 -17.51
N SER A 2 -9.11 -5.89 -16.88
CA SER A 2 -10.24 -6.12 -15.99
C SER A 2 -10.07 -5.32 -14.70
N ASP A 3 -11.15 -5.16 -13.92
CA ASP A 3 -11.07 -4.48 -12.62
C ASP A 3 -10.06 -5.17 -11.70
N ARG A 4 -10.07 -6.50 -11.69
CA ARG A 4 -9.11 -7.28 -10.90
C ARG A 4 -7.67 -6.99 -11.28
N GLU A 5 -7.35 -6.96 -12.56
CA GLU A 5 -6.00 -6.66 -13.05
C GLU A 5 -5.58 -5.23 -12.69
N GLN A 6 -6.50 -4.27 -12.79
CA GLN A 6 -6.24 -2.89 -12.38
C GLN A 6 -5.91 -2.79 -10.90
N ILE A 7 -6.63 -3.52 -10.05
CA ILE A 7 -6.39 -3.53 -8.60
C ILE A 7 -5.06 -4.22 -8.26
N GLU A 8 -4.73 -5.32 -8.92
CA GLU A 8 -3.44 -5.98 -8.74
C GLU A 8 -2.29 -5.07 -9.14
N GLU A 9 -2.44 -4.33 -10.24
CA GLU A 9 -1.46 -3.36 -10.69
C GLU A 9 -1.32 -2.18 -9.72
N LEU A 10 -2.43 -1.73 -9.13
CA LEU A 10 -2.43 -0.70 -8.10
C LEU A 10 -1.57 -1.12 -6.91
N TYR A 11 -1.69 -2.36 -6.46
CA TYR A 11 -0.89 -2.89 -5.36
C TYR A 11 0.61 -2.89 -5.68
N ARG A 12 0.98 -3.31 -6.88
CA ARG A 12 2.38 -3.31 -7.32
C ARG A 12 2.93 -1.89 -7.40
N THR A 13 2.17 -0.98 -7.96
CA THR A 13 2.55 0.44 -8.07
C THR A 13 2.67 1.09 -6.69
N TYR A 14 1.78 0.77 -5.77
CA TYR A 14 1.84 1.22 -4.39
C TYR A 14 3.20 0.89 -3.76
N TRP A 15 3.65 -0.37 -3.87
CA TRP A 15 4.94 -0.77 -3.31
C TRP A 15 6.13 -0.11 -4.01
N GLN A 16 6.05 0.08 -5.33
CA GLN A 16 7.10 0.81 -6.05
C GLN A 16 7.22 2.25 -5.56
N CYS A 17 6.10 2.92 -5.36
CA CYS A 17 6.08 4.28 -4.83
C CYS A 17 6.65 4.35 -3.41
N MET A 18 6.34 3.37 -2.56
CA MET A 18 6.88 3.31 -1.21
C MET A 18 8.39 3.12 -1.21
N ILE A 19 8.91 2.23 -2.04
CA ILE A 19 10.35 1.98 -2.17
C ILE A 19 11.07 3.24 -2.65
N ARG A 20 10.49 3.96 -3.62
CA ARG A 20 11.06 5.19 -4.18
C ARG A 20 10.75 6.44 -3.35
N LYS A 21 9.92 6.34 -2.33
CA LYS A 21 9.41 7.47 -1.55
C LYS A 21 8.66 8.48 -2.43
N ASP A 22 7.97 8.00 -3.44
CA ASP A 22 7.18 8.81 -4.36
C ASP A 22 5.79 9.07 -3.75
N VAL A 23 5.73 10.07 -2.88
CA VAL A 23 4.50 10.45 -2.16
C VAL A 23 3.41 10.94 -3.13
N ALA A 24 3.77 11.68 -4.17
CA ALA A 24 2.82 12.14 -5.17
C ALA A 24 2.18 10.96 -5.92
N GLY A 25 2.97 9.92 -6.22
CA GLY A 25 2.47 8.68 -6.83
C GLY A 25 1.53 7.93 -5.89
N MET A 26 1.89 7.79 -4.61
CA MET A 26 1.02 7.17 -3.62
C MET A 26 -0.30 7.91 -3.45
N ASP A 27 -0.25 9.24 -3.41
CA ASP A 27 -1.44 10.07 -3.23
C ASP A 27 -2.48 9.83 -4.33
N ARG A 28 -2.04 9.61 -5.55
CA ARG A 28 -2.92 9.31 -6.69
C ARG A 28 -3.63 7.97 -6.57
N LEU A 29 -3.04 7.01 -5.86
CA LEU A 29 -3.59 5.67 -5.67
C LEU A 29 -4.54 5.58 -4.47
N MET A 30 -4.56 6.58 -3.61
CA MET A 30 -5.24 6.57 -2.34
C MET A 30 -6.38 7.57 -2.28
N ALA A 31 -7.51 7.17 -1.68
CA ALA A 31 -8.58 8.08 -1.37
C ALA A 31 -8.16 9.07 -0.27
N ASP A 32 -8.84 10.20 -0.17
CA ASP A 32 -8.48 11.24 0.80
C ASP A 32 -8.60 10.79 2.26
N ASP A 33 -9.50 9.85 2.52
CA ASP A 33 -9.74 9.27 3.86
C ASP A 33 -8.93 8.00 4.12
N TYR A 34 -7.91 7.71 3.32
CA TYR A 34 -7.08 6.53 3.50
C TYR A 34 -6.36 6.54 4.85
N GLU A 35 -6.35 5.37 5.50
CA GLU A 35 -5.60 5.12 6.72
C GLU A 35 -4.77 3.86 6.57
N LEU A 36 -3.51 3.90 7.00
CA LEU A 36 -2.66 2.72 7.05
C LEU A 36 -2.83 2.03 8.39
N ARG A 37 -3.12 0.73 8.36
CA ARG A 37 -3.11 -0.11 9.56
C ARG A 37 -1.79 -0.86 9.62
N HIS A 38 -1.02 -0.63 10.68
CA HIS A 38 0.20 -1.37 10.95
C HIS A 38 -0.08 -2.74 11.57
N MET A 39 0.90 -3.64 11.54
CA MET A 39 0.77 -4.98 12.10
C MET A 39 0.45 -4.97 13.60
N THR A 40 0.83 -3.92 14.31
CA THR A 40 0.53 -3.71 15.73
C THR A 40 -0.91 -3.30 16.00
N GLY A 41 -1.69 -3.02 14.97
CA GLY A 41 -3.06 -2.50 15.08
C GLY A 41 -3.14 -0.97 15.08
N LEU A 42 -2.01 -0.28 15.16
CA LEU A 42 -1.95 1.18 15.07
C LEU A 42 -2.38 1.63 13.68
N THR A 43 -3.24 2.65 13.60
CA THR A 43 -3.63 3.26 12.34
C THR A 43 -2.98 4.63 12.16
N GLN A 44 -2.60 4.96 10.93
CA GLN A 44 -2.07 6.27 10.56
C GLN A 44 -2.92 6.88 9.46
N PRO A 45 -3.35 8.15 9.63
CA PRO A 45 -3.94 8.90 8.52
C PRO A 45 -2.93 9.05 7.38
N LYS A 46 -3.45 9.22 6.16
CA LYS A 46 -2.66 9.33 4.93
C LYS A 46 -1.48 10.29 5.06
N GLN A 47 -1.68 11.49 5.59
CA GLN A 47 -0.62 12.48 5.71
C GLN A 47 0.46 12.09 6.73
N ALA A 48 0.07 11.47 7.83
CA ALA A 48 1.03 10.97 8.83
C ALA A 48 1.87 9.83 8.25
N PHE A 49 1.26 8.93 7.49
CA PHE A 49 1.97 7.86 6.80
C PHE A 49 2.98 8.42 5.80
N PHE A 50 2.59 9.41 5.00
CA PHE A 50 3.51 10.04 4.04
C PHE A 50 4.70 10.70 4.73
N ARG A 51 4.48 11.36 5.88
CA ARG A 51 5.58 11.93 6.67
C ARG A 51 6.54 10.86 7.16
N SER A 52 6.03 9.72 7.62
CA SER A 52 6.87 8.61 8.08
C SER A 52 7.74 8.05 6.95
N VAL A 53 7.23 7.99 5.73
CA VAL A 53 7.98 7.53 4.56
C VAL A 53 9.07 8.53 4.18
N THR A 54 8.74 9.82 4.12
CA THR A 54 9.69 10.86 3.68
C THR A 54 10.73 11.21 4.73
N SER A 55 10.41 11.08 6.01
CA SER A 55 11.33 11.37 7.12
C SER A 55 12.40 10.30 7.34
N GLY A 56 12.22 9.10 6.74
CA GLY A 56 13.11 7.97 6.95
C GLY A 56 12.73 7.08 8.13
N GLU A 57 11.60 7.31 8.79
CA GLU A 57 11.08 6.39 9.82
C GLU A 57 10.69 5.05 9.22
N LEU A 58 10.17 5.06 7.99
CA LEU A 58 9.82 3.88 7.22
C LEU A 58 10.64 3.86 5.94
N ASN A 59 11.59 2.93 5.83
CA ASN A 59 12.44 2.78 4.66
C ASN A 59 12.20 1.40 4.04
N TYR A 60 11.69 1.38 2.82
CA TYR A 60 11.42 0.16 2.08
C TYR A 60 12.43 0.03 0.94
N TYR A 61 13.09 -1.12 0.83
CA TYR A 61 14.17 -1.36 -0.14
C TYR A 61 13.73 -2.26 -1.29
N SER A 62 12.94 -3.28 -1.00
CA SER A 62 12.41 -4.20 -2.01
C SER A 62 11.14 -4.87 -1.52
N ALA A 63 10.32 -5.34 -2.45
CA ALA A 63 9.11 -6.09 -2.13
C ALA A 63 8.94 -7.23 -3.12
N LYS A 64 8.68 -8.43 -2.61
CA LYS A 64 8.32 -9.59 -3.40
C LYS A 64 6.89 -10.01 -3.03
N HIS A 65 6.00 -9.96 -4.02
CA HIS A 65 4.59 -10.24 -3.79
C HIS A 65 4.35 -11.75 -3.89
N ASP A 66 3.93 -12.34 -2.77
CA ASP A 66 3.64 -13.78 -2.70
C ASP A 66 2.20 -14.08 -3.09
N GLU A 67 1.25 -13.19 -2.73
CA GLU A 67 -0.16 -13.41 -3.00
C GLU A 67 -0.91 -12.09 -3.06
N ILE A 68 -1.82 -11.97 -4.02
CA ILE A 68 -2.75 -10.83 -4.14
C ILE A 68 -4.14 -11.42 -4.37
N ILE A 69 -5.03 -11.24 -3.39
CA ILE A 69 -6.41 -11.73 -3.46
C ILE A 69 -7.33 -10.54 -3.64
N VAL A 70 -8.13 -10.55 -4.69
CA VAL A 70 -9.05 -9.44 -5.03
C VAL A 70 -10.48 -9.95 -5.13
N THR A 71 -11.40 -9.28 -4.45
CA THR A 71 -12.85 -9.52 -4.56
C THR A 71 -13.51 -8.22 -4.96
N VAL A 72 -14.12 -8.21 -6.16
CA VAL A 72 -14.77 -7.02 -6.73
C VAL A 72 -16.28 -7.14 -6.59
N SER A 73 -16.95 -6.08 -6.16
CA SER A 73 -18.41 -5.98 -6.08
C SER A 73 -18.84 -4.60 -6.57
N GLY A 74 -19.24 -4.51 -7.85
CA GLY A 74 -19.62 -3.23 -8.47
C GLY A 74 -18.46 -2.21 -8.46
N ASP A 75 -18.68 -1.07 -7.82
CA ASP A 75 -17.70 0.01 -7.71
C ASP A 75 -16.85 -0.08 -6.43
N THR A 76 -16.94 -1.19 -5.70
CA THR A 76 -16.13 -1.44 -4.51
C THR A 76 -15.37 -2.74 -4.65
N ALA A 77 -14.25 -2.86 -3.93
CA ALA A 77 -13.45 -4.06 -3.91
C ALA A 77 -12.73 -4.20 -2.58
N GLU A 78 -12.39 -5.44 -2.25
CA GLU A 78 -11.52 -5.77 -1.15
C GLU A 78 -10.29 -6.48 -1.71
N MET A 79 -9.13 -6.15 -1.19
CA MET A 79 -7.86 -6.76 -1.60
C MET A 79 -7.03 -7.11 -0.38
N THR A 80 -6.46 -8.31 -0.40
CA THR A 80 -5.45 -8.74 0.56
C THR A 80 -4.16 -8.99 -0.20
N GLY A 81 -3.10 -8.28 0.19
CA GLY A 81 -1.77 -8.47 -0.38
C GLY A 81 -0.83 -9.04 0.66
N ARG A 82 -0.06 -10.06 0.27
CA ARG A 82 0.99 -10.66 1.09
C ARG A 82 2.32 -10.51 0.37
N SER A 83 3.30 -9.91 1.04
CA SER A 83 4.59 -9.62 0.44
C SER A 83 5.72 -9.83 1.44
N LYS A 84 6.87 -10.26 0.92
CA LYS A 84 8.14 -10.23 1.66
C LYS A 84 8.82 -8.92 1.33
N VAL A 85 9.07 -8.11 2.32
CA VAL A 85 9.57 -6.75 2.16
C VAL A 85 10.86 -6.58 2.93
N GLU A 86 11.91 -6.10 2.27
CA GLU A 86 13.12 -5.65 2.94
C GLU A 86 12.91 -4.21 3.39
N ALA A 87 12.96 -3.98 4.69
CA ALA A 87 12.70 -2.66 5.25
C ALA A 87 13.49 -2.41 6.53
N ALA A 88 13.78 -1.14 6.77
CA ALA A 88 14.24 -0.64 8.07
C ALA A 88 13.16 0.32 8.59
N VAL A 89 12.66 0.06 9.78
CA VAL A 89 11.54 0.82 10.35
C VAL A 89 11.98 1.47 11.67
N TYR A 90 11.59 2.73 11.86
CA TYR A 90 11.82 3.49 13.10
C TYR A 90 13.25 3.44 13.64
N GLY A 91 14.22 3.62 12.71
CA GLY A 91 15.63 3.64 13.09
C GLY A 91 16.27 2.29 13.34
N GLY A 92 15.55 1.20 13.14
CA GLY A 92 16.08 -0.16 13.23
C GLY A 92 16.94 -0.55 12.03
N GLY A 93 17.61 -1.70 12.11
CA GLY A 93 18.36 -2.25 10.99
C GLY A 93 17.47 -2.81 9.90
N LYS A 94 18.06 -3.03 8.72
CA LYS A 94 17.38 -3.63 7.58
C LYS A 94 17.05 -5.10 7.86
N ASN A 95 15.77 -5.46 7.74
CA ASN A 95 15.28 -6.81 7.94
C ASN A 95 14.27 -7.18 6.87
N THR A 96 14.05 -8.48 6.69
CA THR A 96 12.98 -8.99 5.83
C THR A 96 11.72 -9.20 6.67
N TRP A 97 10.62 -8.58 6.24
CA TRP A 97 9.33 -8.64 6.91
C TRP A 97 8.33 -9.37 6.01
N ARG A 98 7.53 -10.24 6.61
CA ARG A 98 6.35 -10.79 5.93
C ARG A 98 5.17 -9.92 6.29
N LEU A 99 4.72 -9.11 5.33
CA LEU A 99 3.64 -8.16 5.55
C LEU A 99 2.37 -8.60 4.85
N GLN A 100 1.25 -8.42 5.52
CA GLN A 100 -0.08 -8.58 4.95
C GLN A 100 -0.82 -7.27 5.09
N GLY A 101 -1.35 -6.78 3.97
CA GLY A 101 -2.20 -5.59 3.96
C GLY A 101 -3.58 -5.92 3.45
N ASP A 102 -4.61 -5.42 4.14
CA ASP A 102 -5.99 -5.52 3.71
C ASP A 102 -6.44 -4.12 3.29
N PHE A 103 -6.98 -4.03 2.06
CA PHE A 103 -7.36 -2.77 1.47
C PHE A 103 -8.82 -2.82 1.05
N THR A 104 -9.54 -1.72 1.32
CA THR A 104 -10.86 -1.48 0.74
C THR A 104 -10.69 -0.43 -0.34
N LEU A 105 -11.20 -0.71 -1.54
CA LEU A 105 -11.05 0.16 -2.70
C LEU A 105 -12.41 0.64 -3.18
N ARG A 106 -12.39 1.83 -3.77
CA ARG A 106 -13.56 2.42 -4.43
C ARG A 106 -13.16 2.84 -5.84
N LYS A 107 -14.09 2.71 -6.77
CA LYS A 107 -13.91 3.21 -8.13
C LYS A 107 -14.49 4.62 -8.21
N GLU A 108 -13.63 5.59 -8.44
CA GLU A 108 -13.98 7.00 -8.56
C GLU A 108 -13.61 7.49 -9.96
N ASP A 109 -14.59 7.99 -10.70
CA ASP A 109 -14.40 8.47 -12.08
C ASP A 109 -13.66 7.46 -12.97
N GLY A 110 -14.01 6.18 -12.83
CA GLY A 110 -13.40 5.09 -13.61
C GLY A 110 -12.04 4.62 -13.10
N VAL A 111 -11.55 5.14 -11.99
CA VAL A 111 -10.24 4.81 -11.40
C VAL A 111 -10.38 4.19 -10.02
N TRP A 112 -9.72 3.07 -9.79
CA TRP A 112 -9.67 2.43 -8.48
C TRP A 112 -8.71 3.16 -7.55
N LYS A 113 -9.17 3.41 -6.31
CA LYS A 113 -8.38 4.01 -5.23
C LYS A 113 -8.61 3.27 -3.92
N SER A 114 -7.56 3.13 -3.15
CA SER A 114 -7.65 2.56 -1.82
C SER A 114 -7.97 3.58 -0.72
#